data_55ef957051a51b194f060312e6cf4e11
#
_entry.id   55ef957051a51b194f060312e6cf4e11
#
_cell.length_a   1.000
_cell.length_b   1.000
_cell.length_c   1.000
_cell.angle_alpha   90.00
_cell.angle_beta   90.00
_cell.angle_gamma   90.00
#
_symmetry.space_group_name_H-M   'P 1'
#
loop_
_entity.id
_entity.type
_entity.pdbx_description
1 polymer ?
#
loop_
_entity_poly.entity_id
_entity_poly.type
_entity_poly.pdbx_seq_one_letter_code
_entity_poly.pdbx_strand_id
1 'polypeptide(L)'
;MRKTNVWLGACGIVIRGEEALVVKKTYGGLKGQWSFPAGFVEPGETVDEAAVREVLEETGIRAKIRHLAAVRSGVIRDTISDNMVVFWMDYVGGEPRPQEGEIEVAAFVPIRQLLEDPLSSTYLKIILPKYRERKQGLSGDEYPIDPVFQYTRYKIFSQS
;
A
#
# COMPACT_ATOMS: atom_id res chain seq x y z
N MET A 1 7.50 -19.38 17.84
CA MET A 1 6.03 -19.46 17.86
C MET A 1 5.44 -18.29 17.10
N ARG A 2 4.53 -18.59 16.17
CA ARG A 2 3.87 -17.56 15.39
C ARG A 2 2.79 -16.88 16.24
N LYS A 3 2.85 -15.55 16.35
CA LYS A 3 1.85 -14.79 17.10
C LYS A 3 0.74 -14.35 16.15
N THR A 4 -0.50 -14.78 16.43
CA THR A 4 -1.66 -14.49 15.59
C THR A 4 -2.14 -13.04 15.72
N ASN A 5 -1.68 -12.31 16.74
CA ASN A 5 -2.08 -10.92 17.00
C ASN A 5 -1.07 -9.90 16.47
N VAL A 6 -0.24 -10.30 15.54
CA VAL A 6 0.65 -9.40 14.82
C VAL A 6 0.27 -9.42 13.35
N TRP A 7 -0.25 -8.30 12.87
CA TRP A 7 -0.71 -8.17 11.49
C TRP A 7 0.29 -7.35 10.69
N LEU A 8 0.50 -7.77 9.45
CA LEU A 8 1.37 -7.07 8.51
C LEU A 8 0.63 -6.90 7.19
N GLY A 9 0.37 -5.67 6.83
CA GLY A 9 -0.23 -5.30 5.56
C GLY A 9 0.75 -4.55 4.68
N ALA A 10 0.38 -4.41 3.42
CA ALA A 10 1.10 -3.61 2.43
C ALA A 10 0.11 -2.74 1.68
N CYS A 11 0.53 -1.53 1.35
CA CYS A 11 -0.29 -0.51 0.72
C CYS A 11 0.47 0.13 -0.44
N GLY A 12 -0.22 0.37 -1.55
CA GLY A 12 0.36 1.06 -2.68
C GLY A 12 -0.32 2.39 -2.96
N ILE A 13 0.47 3.45 -3.08
CA ILE A 13 0.00 4.77 -3.47
C ILE A 13 0.49 5.03 -4.90
N VAL A 14 -0.40 4.82 -5.86
CA VAL A 14 -0.07 5.00 -7.28
C VAL A 14 -0.41 6.43 -7.68
N ILE A 15 0.58 7.17 -8.10
CA ILE A 15 0.44 8.54 -8.57
C ILE A 15 0.56 8.58 -10.08
N ARG A 16 -0.42 9.21 -10.72
CA ARG A 16 -0.43 9.45 -12.16
C ARG A 16 -0.71 10.94 -12.39
N GLY A 17 0.33 11.70 -12.74
CA GLY A 17 0.20 13.16 -12.80
C GLY A 17 -0.15 13.75 -11.44
N GLU A 18 -1.24 14.47 -11.35
CA GLU A 18 -1.76 15.06 -10.12
C GLU A 18 -2.93 14.26 -9.54
N GLU A 19 -3.03 12.98 -9.91
CA GLU A 19 -4.08 12.07 -9.44
C GLU A 19 -3.49 10.92 -8.65
N ALA A 20 -4.24 10.43 -7.69
CA ALA A 20 -3.90 9.23 -6.91
C ALA A 20 -4.96 8.16 -7.11
N LEU A 21 -4.52 6.91 -7.18
CA LEU A 21 -5.40 5.76 -7.26
C LEU A 21 -5.97 5.45 -5.87
N VAL A 22 -7.28 5.47 -5.78
CA VAL A 22 -8.00 5.26 -4.52
C VAL A 22 -9.17 4.32 -4.72
N VAL A 23 -9.60 3.73 -3.61
CA VAL A 23 -10.71 2.78 -3.56
C VAL A 23 -11.70 3.15 -2.47
N LYS A 24 -12.94 2.68 -2.61
CA LYS A 24 -13.91 2.60 -1.53
C LYS A 24 -14.24 1.14 -1.30
N LYS A 25 -14.04 0.67 -0.08
CA LYS A 25 -14.32 -0.72 0.27
C LYS A 25 -15.79 -0.92 0.61
N THR A 26 -16.28 -2.14 0.36
CA THR A 26 -17.66 -2.52 0.67
C THR A 26 -17.86 -2.92 2.12
N TYR A 27 -16.78 -3.09 2.87
CA TYR A 27 -16.80 -3.62 4.24
C TYR A 27 -15.70 -3.00 5.11
N GLY A 28 -15.77 -3.30 6.40
CA GLY A 28 -14.75 -2.91 7.36
C GLY A 28 -14.85 -1.47 7.84
N GLY A 29 -13.85 -1.05 8.60
CA GLY A 29 -13.81 0.27 9.22
C GLY A 29 -13.70 1.42 8.23
N LEU A 30 -13.21 1.14 7.02
CA LEU A 30 -13.05 2.15 5.96
C LEU A 30 -14.17 2.10 4.90
N LYS A 31 -15.25 1.38 5.19
CA LYS A 31 -16.38 1.27 4.26
C LYS A 31 -16.88 2.65 3.83
N GLY A 32 -16.96 2.86 2.53
CA GLY A 32 -17.47 4.12 1.96
C GLY A 32 -16.52 5.30 2.01
N GLN A 33 -15.31 5.11 2.55
CA GLN A 33 -14.28 6.15 2.57
C GLN A 33 -13.26 5.90 1.47
N TRP A 34 -12.70 6.99 0.93
CA TRP A 34 -11.55 6.88 0.06
C TRP A 34 -10.34 6.42 0.84
N SER A 35 -9.71 5.37 0.37
CA SER A 35 -8.47 4.84 0.93
C SER A 35 -7.57 4.32 -0.19
N PHE A 36 -6.32 4.01 0.15
CA PHE A 36 -5.41 3.40 -0.81
C PHE A 36 -5.65 1.89 -0.89
N PRO A 37 -5.43 1.26 -2.05
CA PRO A 37 -5.47 -0.19 -2.14
C PRO A 37 -4.44 -0.80 -1.20
N ALA A 38 -4.86 -1.78 -0.41
CA ALA A 38 -4.02 -2.40 0.62
C ALA A 38 -4.62 -3.73 1.06
N GLY A 39 -3.76 -4.59 1.61
CA GLY A 39 -4.17 -5.86 2.18
C GLY A 39 -3.02 -6.55 2.89
N PHE A 40 -3.29 -7.73 3.44
CA PHE A 40 -2.30 -8.47 4.19
C PHE A 40 -1.22 -9.07 3.28
N VAL A 41 0.01 -9.08 3.79
CA VAL A 41 1.11 -9.81 3.15
C VAL A 41 0.83 -11.30 3.27
N GLU A 42 0.91 -12.01 2.16
CA GLU A 42 0.68 -13.45 2.12
C GLU A 42 1.97 -14.23 2.28
N PRO A 43 1.88 -15.51 2.72
CA PRO A 43 3.06 -16.37 2.77
C PRO A 43 3.78 -16.41 1.41
N GLY A 44 5.10 -16.33 1.45
CA GLY A 44 5.90 -16.36 0.23
C GLY A 44 6.06 -15.03 -0.49
N GLU A 45 5.48 -13.95 0.04
CA GLU A 45 5.63 -12.62 -0.53
C GLU A 45 6.58 -11.75 0.27
N THR A 46 7.35 -10.89 -0.42
CA THR A 46 7.95 -9.73 0.22
C THR A 46 6.92 -8.62 0.32
N VAL A 47 7.15 -7.61 1.17
CA VAL A 47 6.16 -6.54 1.41
C VAL A 47 5.85 -5.72 0.16
N ASP A 48 6.84 -5.50 -0.70
CA ASP A 48 6.64 -4.78 -1.96
C ASP A 48 5.86 -5.61 -2.98
N GLU A 49 6.11 -6.94 -3.03
CA GLU A 49 5.33 -7.84 -3.88
C GLU A 49 3.85 -7.84 -3.47
N ALA A 50 3.58 -7.82 -2.17
CA ALA A 50 2.23 -7.75 -1.64
C ALA A 50 1.52 -6.45 -2.07
N ALA A 51 2.21 -5.31 -2.02
CA ALA A 51 1.66 -4.03 -2.44
C ALA A 51 1.29 -4.04 -3.93
N VAL A 52 2.18 -4.57 -4.78
CA VAL A 52 1.91 -4.69 -6.22
C VAL A 52 0.69 -5.57 -6.48
N ARG A 53 0.60 -6.70 -5.80
CA ARG A 53 -0.53 -7.63 -5.93
C ARG A 53 -1.84 -7.01 -5.48
N GLU A 54 -1.86 -6.36 -4.32
CA GLU A 54 -3.08 -5.74 -3.80
C GLU A 54 -3.60 -4.62 -4.71
N VAL A 55 -2.71 -3.80 -5.25
CA VAL A 55 -3.09 -2.76 -6.21
C VAL A 55 -3.75 -3.40 -7.44
N LEU A 56 -3.15 -4.44 -7.98
CA LEU A 56 -3.69 -5.12 -9.16
C LEU A 56 -5.04 -5.80 -8.85
N GLU A 57 -5.15 -6.51 -7.74
CA GLU A 57 -6.39 -7.20 -7.37
C GLU A 57 -7.54 -6.25 -7.12
N GLU A 58 -7.30 -5.19 -6.35
CA GLU A 58 -8.37 -4.28 -5.95
C GLU A 58 -8.78 -3.29 -7.05
N THR A 59 -7.88 -2.95 -7.96
CA THR A 59 -8.09 -1.84 -8.89
C THR A 59 -7.90 -2.18 -10.36
N GLY A 60 -7.32 -3.32 -10.70
CA GLY A 60 -6.95 -3.65 -12.08
C GLY A 60 -5.74 -2.89 -12.62
N ILE A 61 -5.10 -2.08 -11.79
CA ILE A 61 -3.97 -1.25 -12.22
C ILE A 61 -2.66 -1.99 -12.00
N ARG A 62 -1.81 -1.96 -13.03
CA ARG A 62 -0.43 -2.41 -12.93
C ARG A 62 0.44 -1.20 -12.57
N ALA A 63 1.20 -1.37 -11.49
CA ALA A 63 2.09 -0.35 -10.99
C ALA A 63 3.40 -0.97 -10.53
N LYS A 64 4.43 -0.17 -10.46
CA LYS A 64 5.75 -0.61 -9.98
C LYS A 64 6.17 0.21 -8.77
N ILE A 65 6.93 -0.43 -7.89
CA ILE A 65 7.44 0.20 -6.69
C ILE A 65 8.44 1.30 -7.06
N ARG A 66 8.27 2.45 -6.43
CA ARG A 66 9.24 3.53 -6.52
C ARG A 66 10.09 3.59 -5.24
N HIS A 67 9.45 3.87 -4.12
CA HIS A 67 10.13 3.95 -2.83
C HIS A 67 9.19 3.52 -1.72
N LEU A 68 9.76 3.04 -0.62
CA LEU A 68 9.03 2.86 0.62
C LEU A 68 8.69 4.26 1.16
N ALA A 69 7.41 4.51 1.34
CA ALA A 69 6.91 5.83 1.76
C ALA A 69 6.81 5.95 3.27
N ALA A 70 6.34 4.90 3.93
CA ALA A 70 6.06 4.95 5.37
C ALA A 70 5.85 3.55 5.94
N VAL A 71 5.98 3.47 7.25
CA VAL A 71 5.50 2.32 8.03
C VAL A 71 4.48 2.86 9.01
N ARG A 72 3.26 2.31 8.95
CA ARG A 72 2.23 2.62 9.94
C ARG A 72 2.20 1.49 10.95
N SER A 73 2.25 1.82 12.23
CA SER A 73 2.21 0.83 13.30
C SER A 73 1.25 1.31 14.38
N GLY A 74 0.30 0.46 14.75
CA GLY A 74 -0.67 0.79 15.77
C GLY A 74 -1.05 -0.42 16.60
N VAL A 75 -1.69 -0.18 17.73
CA VAL A 75 -2.18 -1.23 18.60
C VAL A 75 -3.70 -1.12 18.71
N ILE A 76 -4.40 -2.21 18.39
CA ILE A 76 -5.85 -2.27 18.48
C ILE A 76 -6.24 -2.98 19.76
N ARG A 77 -7.04 -2.31 20.60
CA ARG A 77 -7.58 -2.85 21.85
C ARG A 77 -6.52 -3.47 22.77
N ASP A 78 -5.35 -2.83 22.82
CA ASP A 78 -4.20 -3.28 23.62
C ASP A 78 -3.75 -4.72 23.33
N THR A 79 -4.17 -5.30 22.22
CA THR A 79 -3.94 -6.71 21.92
C THR A 79 -3.28 -6.94 20.58
N ILE A 80 -3.74 -6.25 19.53
CA ILE A 80 -3.30 -6.52 18.16
C ILE A 80 -2.27 -5.49 17.74
N SER A 81 -1.10 -5.95 17.31
CA SER A 81 -0.10 -5.12 16.65
C SER A 81 -0.45 -5.06 15.16
N ASP A 82 -0.95 -3.91 14.72
CA ASP A 82 -1.39 -3.70 13.34
C ASP A 82 -0.37 -2.85 12.61
N ASN A 83 0.30 -3.45 11.63
CA ASN A 83 1.40 -2.84 10.91
C ASN A 83 1.15 -2.84 9.41
N MET A 84 1.54 -1.77 8.75
CA MET A 84 1.40 -1.65 7.30
C MET A 84 2.60 -0.93 6.72
N VAL A 85 3.19 -1.54 5.70
CA VAL A 85 4.27 -0.95 4.93
C VAL A 85 3.66 -0.28 3.70
N VAL A 86 4.02 0.96 3.44
CA VAL A 86 3.39 1.80 2.42
C VAL A 86 4.41 2.21 1.38
N PHE A 87 4.05 2.03 0.10
CA PHE A 87 4.94 2.32 -1.02
C PHE A 87 4.37 3.40 -1.93
N TRP A 88 5.24 4.32 -2.36
CA TRP A 88 4.98 5.13 -3.54
C TRP A 88 5.19 4.27 -4.77
N MET A 89 4.24 4.30 -5.70
CA MET A 89 4.28 3.47 -6.90
C MET A 89 4.03 4.32 -8.14
N ASP A 90 4.65 3.90 -9.24
CA ASP A 90 4.45 4.52 -10.55
C ASP A 90 3.44 3.72 -11.36
N TYR A 91 2.55 4.43 -12.05
CA TYR A 91 1.58 3.83 -12.96
C TYR A 91 2.29 3.19 -14.16
N VAL A 92 1.94 1.94 -14.46
CA VAL A 92 2.46 1.22 -15.63
C VAL A 92 1.38 1.02 -16.68
N GLY A 93 0.17 0.65 -16.27
CA GLY A 93 -0.90 0.42 -17.23
C GLY A 93 -2.19 -0.09 -16.60
N GLY A 94 -3.20 -0.23 -17.43
CA GLY A 94 -4.52 -0.70 -17.03
C GLY A 94 -5.50 0.44 -16.79
N GLU A 95 -6.78 0.08 -16.73
CA GLU A 95 -7.85 1.01 -16.39
C GLU A 95 -8.45 0.62 -15.04
N PRO A 96 -8.84 1.59 -14.20
CA PRO A 96 -9.42 1.27 -12.90
C PRO A 96 -10.67 0.40 -13.05
N ARG A 97 -10.67 -0.72 -12.33
CA ARG A 97 -11.79 -1.65 -12.28
C ARG A 97 -11.89 -2.20 -10.85
N PRO A 98 -13.00 -1.97 -10.15
CA PRO A 98 -13.14 -2.43 -8.78
C PRO A 98 -13.23 -3.94 -8.72
N GLN A 99 -12.55 -4.54 -7.74
CA GLN A 99 -12.64 -5.96 -7.44
C GLN A 99 -14.05 -6.31 -6.98
N GLU A 100 -14.70 -7.23 -7.68
CA GLU A 100 -16.06 -7.62 -7.37
C GLU A 100 -16.20 -8.13 -5.93
N GLY A 101 -17.23 -7.65 -5.23
CA GLY A 101 -17.54 -8.06 -3.87
C GLY A 101 -16.73 -7.38 -2.78
N GLU A 102 -15.58 -6.81 -3.10
CA GLU A 102 -14.68 -6.23 -2.11
C GLU A 102 -14.53 -4.71 -2.24
N ILE A 103 -14.52 -4.23 -3.47
CA ILE A 103 -14.30 -2.80 -3.78
C ILE A 103 -15.54 -2.26 -4.49
N GLU A 104 -16.09 -1.19 -3.94
CA GLU A 104 -17.23 -0.52 -4.54
C GLU A 104 -16.81 0.39 -5.70
N VAL A 105 -15.73 1.16 -5.48
CA VAL A 105 -15.19 2.11 -6.47
C VAL A 105 -13.68 2.01 -6.48
N ALA A 106 -13.10 2.02 -7.68
CA ALA A 106 -11.66 2.19 -7.90
C ALA A 106 -11.49 3.29 -8.94
N ALA A 107 -10.70 4.31 -8.65
CA ALA A 107 -10.55 5.46 -9.54
C ALA A 107 -9.25 6.21 -9.28
N PHE A 108 -8.73 6.86 -10.32
CA PHE A 108 -7.78 7.95 -10.17
C PHE A 108 -8.56 9.23 -9.89
N VAL A 109 -8.26 9.86 -8.77
CA VAL A 109 -8.95 11.08 -8.33
C VAL A 109 -7.91 12.18 -8.12
N PRO A 110 -8.19 13.42 -8.54
CA PRO A 110 -7.27 14.52 -8.29
C PRO A 110 -6.89 14.62 -6.81
N ILE A 111 -5.59 14.69 -6.55
CA ILE A 111 -5.07 14.74 -5.18
C ILE A 111 -5.69 15.88 -4.40
N ARG A 112 -5.80 17.05 -5.03
CA ARG A 112 -6.41 18.22 -4.41
C ARG A 112 -7.83 17.93 -3.95
N GLN A 113 -8.64 17.26 -4.78
CA GLN A 113 -10.01 16.88 -4.44
C GLN A 113 -10.04 15.90 -3.25
N LEU A 114 -9.15 14.91 -3.24
CA LEU A 114 -9.08 13.95 -2.15
C LEU A 114 -8.74 14.60 -0.81
N LEU A 115 -7.87 15.58 -0.81
CA LEU A 115 -7.47 16.27 0.43
C LEU A 115 -8.61 17.13 1.01
N GLU A 116 -9.55 17.54 0.21
CA GLU A 116 -10.71 18.34 0.62
C GLU A 116 -11.95 17.49 0.89
N ASP A 117 -11.97 16.22 0.46
CA ASP A 117 -13.12 15.35 0.57
C ASP A 117 -13.29 14.84 2.01
N PRO A 118 -14.44 15.09 2.66
CA PRO A 118 -14.69 14.57 4.01
C PRO A 118 -14.74 13.04 4.08
N LEU A 119 -14.95 12.37 2.93
CA LEU A 119 -14.93 10.91 2.86
C LEU A 119 -13.54 10.31 2.69
N SER A 120 -12.50 11.11 2.55
CA SER A 120 -11.13 10.60 2.54
C SER A 120 -10.73 10.15 3.94
N SER A 121 -10.09 8.98 4.03
CA SER A 121 -9.64 8.44 5.31
C SER A 121 -8.60 9.35 5.98
N THR A 122 -8.51 9.28 7.29
CA THR A 122 -7.53 10.05 8.06
C THR A 122 -6.11 9.75 7.58
N TYR A 123 -5.79 8.48 7.37
CA TYR A 123 -4.47 8.07 6.91
C TYR A 123 -4.14 8.69 5.54
N LEU A 124 -5.09 8.65 4.61
CA LEU A 124 -4.91 9.24 3.28
C LEU A 124 -4.54 10.73 3.39
N LYS A 125 -5.26 11.45 4.24
CA LYS A 125 -5.03 12.88 4.43
C LYS A 125 -3.69 13.21 5.07
N ILE A 126 -3.12 12.27 5.83
CA ILE A 126 -1.81 12.45 6.46
C ILE A 126 -0.68 12.21 5.48
N ILE A 127 -0.76 11.13 4.69
CA ILE A 127 0.37 10.72 3.85
C ILE A 127 0.34 11.35 2.46
N LEU A 128 -0.84 11.53 1.86
CA LEU A 128 -0.94 11.99 0.47
C LEU A 128 -0.32 13.37 0.21
N PRO A 129 -0.37 14.35 1.13
CA PRO A 129 0.31 15.64 0.89
C PRO A 129 1.81 15.52 0.63
N LYS A 130 2.42 14.40 1.01
CA LYS A 130 3.85 14.15 0.80
C LYS A 130 4.18 13.61 -0.59
N TYR A 131 3.21 13.51 -1.48
CA TYR A 131 3.41 12.89 -2.80
C TYR A 131 4.48 13.59 -3.65
N ARG A 132 4.73 14.87 -3.43
CA ARG A 132 5.77 15.61 -4.16
C ARG A 132 7.17 15.16 -3.78
N GLU A 133 7.33 14.55 -2.62
CA GLU A 133 8.59 14.01 -2.10
C GLU A 133 8.81 12.54 -2.50
N ARG A 134 7.91 11.94 -3.29
CA ARG A 134 7.93 10.51 -3.61
C ARG A 134 9.15 10.04 -4.39
N LYS A 135 9.92 10.96 -4.94
CA LYS A 135 11.19 10.64 -5.59
C LYS A 135 12.30 10.36 -4.60
N GLN A 136 12.08 10.66 -3.33
CA GLN A 136 12.99 10.40 -2.23
C GLN A 136 12.36 9.33 -1.33
N GLY A 137 13.18 8.53 -0.70
CA GLY A 137 12.71 7.48 0.19
C GLY A 137 13.64 6.29 0.16
N LEU A 138 13.19 5.21 0.77
CA LEU A 138 13.97 3.99 0.87
C LEU A 138 13.75 3.13 -0.37
N SER A 139 14.85 2.76 -1.00
CA SER A 139 14.86 1.85 -2.15
C SER A 139 15.13 0.43 -1.69
N GLY A 140 14.39 -0.52 -2.27
CA GLY A 140 14.57 -1.93 -1.97
C GLY A 140 15.60 -2.55 -2.91
N ASP A 141 16.72 -2.98 -2.34
CA ASP A 141 17.79 -3.62 -3.09
C ASP A 141 17.95 -5.06 -2.64
N GLU A 142 18.24 -5.94 -3.59
CA GLU A 142 18.56 -7.33 -3.30
C GLU A 142 20.04 -7.44 -2.90
N TYR A 143 20.30 -8.28 -1.89
CA TYR A 143 21.64 -8.50 -1.38
C TYR A 143 21.95 -10.00 -1.40
N PRO A 144 23.25 -10.37 -1.32
CA PRO A 144 23.62 -11.78 -1.22
C PRO A 144 22.92 -12.43 -0.03
N ILE A 145 22.37 -13.60 -0.29
CA ILE A 145 21.56 -14.35 0.69
C ILE A 145 22.49 -15.22 1.53
N ASP A 146 22.34 -15.13 2.85
CA ASP A 146 23.00 -16.05 3.76
C ASP A 146 22.38 -17.45 3.62
N PRO A 147 23.13 -18.47 3.20
CA PRO A 147 22.56 -19.80 2.97
C PRO A 147 22.01 -20.45 4.22
N VAL A 148 22.44 -20.03 5.41
CA VAL A 148 21.99 -20.60 6.69
C VAL A 148 20.47 -20.42 6.87
N PHE A 149 19.92 -19.30 6.43
CA PHE A 149 18.50 -19.00 6.62
C PHE A 149 17.60 -19.47 5.47
N GLN A 150 18.19 -19.97 4.39
CA GLN A 150 17.47 -20.49 3.23
C GLN A 150 16.47 -19.49 2.62
N TYR A 151 16.80 -18.20 2.65
CA TYR A 151 15.99 -17.20 1.95
C TYR A 151 15.99 -17.50 0.45
N THR A 152 14.84 -17.35 -0.18
CA THR A 152 14.71 -17.44 -1.63
C THR A 152 14.66 -16.06 -2.27
N ARG A 153 14.25 -15.05 -1.51
CA ARG A 153 14.31 -13.62 -1.88
C ARG A 153 14.65 -12.82 -0.64
N TYR A 154 15.46 -11.79 -0.81
CA TYR A 154 15.93 -10.98 0.33
C TYR A 154 16.16 -9.54 -0.14
N LYS A 155 15.47 -8.60 0.47
CA LYS A 155 15.57 -7.18 0.14
C LYS A 155 15.77 -6.36 1.39
N ILE A 156 16.58 -5.32 1.27
CA ILE A 156 16.72 -4.31 2.32
C ILE A 156 16.30 -2.98 1.71
N PHE A 157 15.36 -2.30 2.37
CA PHE A 157 14.91 -0.97 1.99
C PHE A 157 15.71 0.04 2.79
N SER A 158 16.56 0.79 2.12
CA SER A 158 17.43 1.76 2.76
C SER A 158 17.59 3.00 1.89
N GLN A 159 18.18 4.05 2.45
CA GLN A 159 18.50 5.24 1.67
C GLN A 159 19.56 4.91 0.63
N SER A 160 19.31 5.37 -0.58
CA SER A 160 20.23 5.18 -1.71
C SER A 160 21.23 6.31 -1.81
#